data_7abd6e1f011f12cacdf6077a3cfa00d4
#
_entry.id   7abd6e1f011f12cacdf6077a3cfa00d4
#
_cell.length_a   1.000
_cell.length_b   1.000
_cell.length_c   1.000
_cell.angle_alpha   90.00
_cell.angle_beta   90.00
_cell.angle_gamma   90.00
#
_symmetry.space_group_name_H-M   'P 1'
#
loop_
_entity.id
_entity.type
_entity.pdbx_description
1 polymer ?
#
loop_
_entity_poly.entity_id
_entity_poly.type
_entity_poly.pdbx_seq_one_letter_code
_entity_poly.pdbx_strand_id
1 'polypeptide(L)'
;MDTLEVSSSYENVIEEIKINGLIMCYQCGNCSGLCPVSNGNFPRKAILYIRWGMIEKVLEDAWLCLQCKLCDEFCPRIANPSSAMSILKRISVEEGKVPIHIGEFLMNIYRRRNPWGYSSAKRGEWMRKIDVKVKTVKDGEFEWLWYVGCANSFDSRVIGVTEKIARILNYADLNYAVLGREEGCCGNDVKRIGEEGLFELLMEENLKRFKKYGVNKIFTHSPHCYNTFKNDYMLKYSNIDVKLFLEVLYDLIESGKIELKHELNEVVTFHDSCFLGRYNGIYELPREILRSIPGLKLVEMPSNRRMSICCGGGCGNIVAGEVQSAILRVREAMNVNAKILAVSCPFCKIMLEEAVKSVNGNLRVMDVVELVYHSVFGV
;
A
#
# COMPACT_ATOMS: atom_id res chain seq x y z
N MET A 1 -21.46 43.39 -0.42
CA MET A 1 -21.62 42.07 -1.03
C MET A 1 -20.32 41.85 -1.79
N ASP A 2 -19.38 41.17 -1.17
CA ASP A 2 -18.15 40.85 -1.85
C ASP A 2 -18.48 39.79 -2.90
N THR A 3 -18.31 40.13 -4.17
CA THR A 3 -18.39 39.19 -5.28
C THR A 3 -17.32 38.13 -5.07
N LEU A 4 -17.73 36.87 -4.95
CA LEU A 4 -16.83 35.75 -4.95
C LEU A 4 -16.18 35.69 -6.34
N GLU A 5 -14.99 36.27 -6.49
CA GLU A 5 -14.16 36.03 -7.67
C GLU A 5 -13.60 34.61 -7.60
N VAL A 6 -14.10 33.77 -8.49
CA VAL A 6 -13.46 32.48 -8.78
C VAL A 6 -12.14 32.79 -9.46
N SER A 7 -11.01 32.47 -8.84
CA SER A 7 -9.72 32.69 -9.45
C SER A 7 -9.63 31.90 -10.77
N SER A 8 -9.33 32.61 -11.86
CA SER A 8 -9.18 31.99 -13.21
C SER A 8 -8.14 30.88 -13.26
N SER A 9 -7.23 30.83 -12.28
CA SER A 9 -6.23 29.79 -12.14
C SER A 9 -6.77 28.38 -11.88
N TYR A 10 -8.06 28.26 -11.47
CA TYR A 10 -8.67 26.96 -11.14
C TYR A 10 -9.78 26.51 -12.12
N GLU A 11 -9.96 27.15 -13.28
CA GLU A 11 -10.98 26.76 -14.25
C GLU A 11 -10.80 25.31 -14.73
N ASN A 12 -9.57 24.91 -15.04
CA ASN A 12 -9.24 23.53 -15.42
C ASN A 12 -9.55 22.52 -14.30
N VAL A 13 -9.37 22.92 -13.05
CA VAL A 13 -9.68 22.11 -11.87
C VAL A 13 -11.18 21.87 -11.77
N ILE A 14 -12.00 22.86 -12.07
CA ILE A 14 -13.47 22.74 -12.05
C ILE A 14 -13.94 21.76 -13.12
N GLU A 15 -13.36 21.78 -14.31
CA GLU A 15 -13.66 20.81 -15.36
C GLU A 15 -13.25 19.39 -14.95
N GLU A 16 -12.06 19.21 -14.41
CA GLU A 16 -11.60 17.91 -13.90
C GLU A 16 -12.51 17.38 -12.79
N ILE A 17 -12.99 18.24 -11.91
CA ILE A 17 -13.95 17.90 -10.85
C ILE A 17 -15.26 17.39 -11.43
N LYS A 18 -15.77 18.01 -12.49
CA LYS A 18 -16.99 17.57 -13.17
C LYS A 18 -16.80 16.17 -13.76
N ILE A 19 -15.69 15.92 -14.44
CA ILE A 19 -15.34 14.63 -15.07
C ILE A 19 -15.23 13.52 -14.02
N ASN A 20 -14.67 13.81 -12.84
CA ASN A 20 -14.50 12.85 -11.75
C ASN A 20 -15.79 12.58 -10.94
N GLY A 21 -16.92 13.15 -11.34
CA GLY A 21 -18.23 12.88 -10.75
C GLY A 21 -18.54 13.65 -9.45
N LEU A 22 -17.65 14.53 -9.00
CA LEU A 22 -17.81 15.28 -7.75
C LEU A 22 -19.06 16.16 -7.73
N ILE A 23 -19.52 16.59 -8.90
CA ILE A 23 -20.76 17.36 -9.08
C ILE A 23 -22.00 16.62 -8.56
N MET A 24 -21.96 15.28 -8.53
CA MET A 24 -23.05 14.43 -8.04
C MET A 24 -23.20 14.45 -6.51
N CYS A 25 -22.27 15.05 -5.78
CA CYS A 25 -22.31 15.13 -4.33
C CYS A 25 -23.48 16.00 -3.83
N TYR A 26 -24.40 15.39 -3.06
CA TYR A 26 -25.51 16.12 -2.41
C TYR A 26 -25.28 16.36 -0.91
N GLN A 27 -24.03 16.24 -0.45
CA GLN A 27 -23.62 16.61 0.91
C GLN A 27 -24.23 15.76 2.04
N CYS A 28 -24.47 14.45 1.81
CA CYS A 28 -25.06 13.54 2.81
C CYS A 28 -24.20 13.31 4.06
N GLY A 29 -22.88 13.49 3.97
CA GLY A 29 -21.97 13.33 5.11
C GLY A 29 -21.40 11.93 5.33
N ASN A 30 -21.81 10.89 4.59
CA ASN A 30 -21.28 9.51 4.74
C ASN A 30 -19.75 9.48 4.71
N CYS A 31 -19.13 10.22 3.79
CA CYS A 31 -17.68 10.28 3.66
C CYS A 31 -17.00 10.81 4.93
N SER A 32 -17.59 11.78 5.63
CA SER A 32 -17.04 12.30 6.89
C SER A 32 -17.30 11.37 8.06
N GLY A 33 -18.45 10.70 8.09
CA GLY A 33 -18.80 9.75 9.16
C GLY A 33 -17.93 8.49 9.14
N LEU A 34 -17.48 8.06 7.94
CA LEU A 34 -16.66 6.86 7.77
C LEU A 34 -15.15 7.12 7.78
N CYS A 35 -14.73 8.37 7.55
CA CYS A 35 -13.30 8.68 7.41
C CYS A 35 -12.55 8.56 8.74
N PRO A 36 -11.53 7.66 8.85
CA PRO A 36 -10.83 7.43 10.10
C PRO A 36 -9.94 8.60 10.55
N VAL A 37 -9.75 9.60 9.69
CA VAL A 37 -8.99 10.82 9.97
C VAL A 37 -9.87 12.07 9.94
N SER A 38 -11.20 11.89 9.96
CA SER A 38 -12.14 13.01 9.96
C SER A 38 -12.06 13.78 11.27
N ASN A 39 -12.06 15.10 11.15
CA ASN A 39 -12.25 16.04 12.26
C ASN A 39 -13.74 16.46 12.41
N GLY A 40 -14.67 15.61 11.96
CA GLY A 40 -16.11 15.82 11.96
C GLY A 40 -16.66 16.41 10.65
N ASN A 41 -15.89 17.16 9.91
CA ASN A 41 -16.31 17.81 8.65
C ASN A 41 -15.58 17.33 7.40
N PHE A 42 -14.34 16.87 7.52
CA PHE A 42 -13.55 16.31 6.43
C PHE A 42 -14.05 14.90 6.07
N PRO A 43 -14.11 14.50 4.78
CA PRO A 43 -13.82 15.27 3.56
C PRO A 43 -15.02 16.08 3.00
N ARG A 44 -16.23 16.00 3.59
CA ARG A 44 -17.45 16.65 3.09
C ARG A 44 -17.27 18.16 2.90
N LYS A 45 -16.68 18.84 3.88
CA LYS A 45 -16.40 20.28 3.83
C LYS A 45 -15.48 20.62 2.65
N ALA A 46 -14.40 19.87 2.44
CA ALA A 46 -13.48 20.09 1.34
C ALA A 46 -14.20 19.99 -0.03
N ILE A 47 -15.05 18.96 -0.22
CA ILE A 47 -15.86 18.80 -1.43
C ILE A 47 -16.77 20.00 -1.67
N LEU A 48 -17.38 20.54 -0.61
CA LEU A 48 -18.26 21.71 -0.71
C LEU A 48 -17.48 22.95 -1.18
N TYR A 49 -16.33 23.23 -0.57
CA TYR A 49 -15.50 24.38 -0.94
C TYR A 49 -14.92 24.25 -2.36
N ILE A 50 -14.51 23.07 -2.78
CA ILE A 50 -14.08 22.82 -4.16
C ILE A 50 -15.22 23.18 -5.13
N ARG A 51 -16.44 22.71 -4.87
CA ARG A 51 -17.60 23.00 -5.73
C ARG A 51 -17.95 24.49 -5.80
N TRP A 52 -17.59 25.26 -4.80
CA TRP A 52 -17.77 26.72 -4.77
C TRP A 52 -16.55 27.47 -5.35
N GLY A 53 -15.52 26.77 -5.84
CA GLY A 53 -14.29 27.40 -6.34
C GLY A 53 -13.39 27.97 -5.23
N MET A 54 -13.68 27.65 -3.95
CA MET A 54 -12.91 28.13 -2.79
C MET A 54 -11.76 27.20 -2.43
N ILE A 55 -10.96 26.83 -3.41
CA ILE A 55 -9.93 25.76 -3.32
C ILE A 55 -8.89 26.09 -2.27
N GLU A 56 -8.42 27.33 -2.22
CA GLU A 56 -7.39 27.79 -1.26
C GLU A 56 -7.74 27.48 0.20
N LYS A 57 -9.04 27.52 0.55
CA LYS A 57 -9.51 27.28 1.93
C LYS A 57 -9.39 25.83 2.39
N VAL A 58 -9.08 24.92 1.49
CA VAL A 58 -9.08 23.46 1.78
C VAL A 58 -7.82 22.72 1.26
N LEU A 59 -6.83 23.43 0.73
CA LEU A 59 -5.58 22.82 0.27
C LEU A 59 -4.85 22.06 1.40
N GLU A 60 -4.78 22.66 2.58
CA GLU A 60 -4.17 22.03 3.75
C GLU A 60 -4.95 20.79 4.23
N ASP A 61 -6.30 20.86 4.19
CA ASP A 61 -7.15 19.74 4.59
C ASP A 61 -6.89 18.48 3.74
N ALA A 62 -6.45 18.64 2.49
CA ALA A 62 -6.16 17.51 1.60
C ALA A 62 -5.08 16.57 2.16
N TRP A 63 -4.13 17.08 2.94
CA TRP A 63 -3.05 16.31 3.54
C TRP A 63 -3.51 15.38 4.64
N LEU A 64 -4.70 15.56 5.21
CA LEU A 64 -5.34 14.58 6.09
C LEU A 64 -5.69 13.28 5.34
N CYS A 65 -5.93 13.36 4.02
CA CYS A 65 -6.43 12.24 3.25
C CYS A 65 -5.38 11.13 3.06
N LEU A 66 -5.69 9.94 3.52
CA LEU A 66 -4.86 8.73 3.38
C LEU A 66 -4.96 8.09 1.99
N GLN A 67 -5.79 8.60 1.10
CA GLN A 67 -6.09 7.98 -0.20
C GLN A 67 -6.54 6.51 -0.08
N CYS A 68 -7.27 6.17 0.98
CA CYS A 68 -7.68 4.79 1.26
C CYS A 68 -8.98 4.36 0.57
N LYS A 69 -9.69 5.27 -0.11
CA LYS A 69 -10.95 5.05 -0.84
C LYS A 69 -12.16 4.58 0.00
N LEU A 70 -12.10 4.59 1.33
CA LEU A 70 -13.25 4.18 2.15
C LEU A 70 -14.49 5.05 1.89
N CYS A 71 -14.29 6.35 1.71
CA CYS A 71 -15.35 7.31 1.39
C CYS A 71 -15.97 7.08 -0.01
N ASP A 72 -15.18 6.61 -0.99
CA ASP A 72 -15.67 6.31 -2.34
C ASP A 72 -16.56 5.06 -2.33
N GLU A 73 -16.12 4.04 -1.58
CA GLU A 73 -16.79 2.74 -1.47
C GLU A 73 -18.24 2.85 -0.97
N PHE A 74 -18.50 3.81 -0.10
CA PHE A 74 -19.82 4.02 0.52
C PHE A 74 -20.49 5.34 0.09
N CYS A 75 -20.03 5.95 -0.99
CA CYS A 75 -20.68 7.13 -1.55
C CYS A 75 -21.94 6.72 -2.32
N PRO A 76 -23.15 7.11 -1.87
CA PRO A 76 -24.40 6.70 -2.53
C PRO A 76 -24.60 7.32 -3.92
N ARG A 77 -23.76 8.32 -4.27
CA ARG A 77 -23.81 9.02 -5.56
C ARG A 77 -22.57 8.79 -6.42
N ILE A 78 -21.66 7.92 -5.98
CA ILE A 78 -20.39 7.61 -6.70
C ILE A 78 -19.62 8.91 -7.04
N ALA A 79 -19.65 9.87 -6.11
CA ALA A 79 -19.03 11.19 -6.28
C ALA A 79 -17.49 11.17 -6.10
N ASN A 80 -16.91 10.00 -5.85
CA ASN A 80 -15.46 9.78 -5.71
C ASN A 80 -14.76 10.82 -4.81
N PRO A 81 -15.10 10.93 -3.50
CA PRO A 81 -14.51 11.92 -2.61
C PRO A 81 -12.98 11.90 -2.54
N SER A 82 -12.35 10.70 -2.71
CA SER A 82 -10.88 10.60 -2.68
C SER A 82 -10.22 11.27 -3.89
N SER A 83 -10.89 11.30 -5.05
CA SER A 83 -10.39 12.00 -6.24
C SER A 83 -10.29 13.50 -6.02
N ALA A 84 -11.26 14.11 -5.31
CA ALA A 84 -11.18 15.51 -4.93
C ALA A 84 -9.92 15.80 -4.12
N MET A 85 -9.60 14.93 -3.17
CA MET A 85 -8.39 15.08 -2.35
C MET A 85 -7.10 14.88 -3.17
N SER A 86 -7.12 14.03 -4.18
CA SER A 86 -5.98 13.88 -5.10
C SER A 86 -5.73 15.17 -5.90
N ILE A 87 -6.80 15.79 -6.40
CA ILE A 87 -6.72 17.06 -7.14
C ILE A 87 -6.14 18.15 -6.25
N LEU A 88 -6.64 18.30 -5.01
CA LEU A 88 -6.10 19.29 -4.06
C LEU A 88 -4.63 19.07 -3.73
N LYS A 89 -4.21 17.80 -3.55
CA LYS A 89 -2.80 17.47 -3.30
C LYS A 89 -1.92 17.85 -4.48
N ARG A 90 -2.35 17.57 -5.71
CA ARG A 90 -1.62 17.98 -6.92
C ARG A 90 -1.44 19.48 -6.97
N ILE A 91 -2.50 20.26 -6.76
CA ILE A 91 -2.43 21.73 -6.69
C ILE A 91 -1.46 22.18 -5.59
N SER A 92 -1.52 21.57 -4.41
CA SER A 92 -0.60 21.89 -3.32
C SER A 92 0.87 21.62 -3.69
N VAL A 93 1.13 20.55 -4.45
CA VAL A 93 2.48 20.25 -4.96
C VAL A 93 2.92 21.30 -5.99
N GLU A 94 2.07 21.63 -6.96
CA GLU A 94 2.34 22.65 -7.98
C GLU A 94 2.62 24.02 -7.38
N GLU A 95 1.93 24.38 -6.29
CA GLU A 95 2.12 25.64 -5.56
C GLU A 95 3.25 25.58 -4.52
N GLY A 96 3.92 24.47 -4.36
CA GLY A 96 4.97 24.29 -3.34
C GLY A 96 4.45 24.27 -1.89
N LYS A 97 3.15 24.08 -1.68
CA LYS A 97 2.48 24.04 -0.36
C LYS A 97 2.42 22.60 0.18
N VAL A 98 3.58 21.96 0.30
CA VAL A 98 3.70 20.58 0.74
C VAL A 98 4.19 20.51 2.19
N PRO A 99 3.60 19.66 3.06
CA PRO A 99 4.12 19.46 4.41
C PRO A 99 5.59 19.03 4.39
N ILE A 100 6.38 19.49 5.36
CA ILE A 100 7.85 19.29 5.40
C ILE A 100 8.20 17.79 5.25
N HIS A 101 7.57 16.91 6.01
CA HIS A 101 7.85 15.47 5.97
C HIS A 101 7.50 14.82 4.61
N ILE A 102 6.49 15.35 3.90
CA ILE A 102 6.14 14.90 2.55
C ILE A 102 7.19 15.43 1.54
N GLY A 103 7.64 16.67 1.69
CA GLY A 103 8.73 17.23 0.88
C GLY A 103 10.02 16.42 1.02
N GLU A 104 10.40 16.04 2.24
CA GLU A 104 11.55 15.16 2.51
C GLU A 104 11.36 13.76 1.90
N PHE A 105 10.17 13.18 2.03
CA PHE A 105 9.82 11.90 1.41
C PHE A 105 10.02 11.95 -0.11
N LEU A 106 9.48 12.96 -0.79
CA LEU A 106 9.62 13.14 -2.24
C LEU A 106 11.09 13.37 -2.64
N MET A 107 11.81 14.19 -1.88
CA MET A 107 13.22 14.47 -2.14
C MET A 107 14.10 13.22 -1.98
N ASN A 108 13.83 12.39 -0.97
CA ASN A 108 14.52 11.11 -0.79
C ASN A 108 14.27 10.17 -1.99
N ILE A 109 13.03 10.10 -2.47
CA ILE A 109 12.70 9.30 -3.65
C ILE A 109 13.39 9.87 -4.91
N TYR A 110 13.35 11.18 -5.10
CA TYR A 110 14.01 11.82 -6.23
C TYR A 110 15.52 11.52 -6.26
N ARG A 111 16.21 11.70 -5.11
CA ARG A 111 17.68 11.55 -5.03
C ARG A 111 18.15 10.10 -4.92
N ARG A 112 17.38 9.25 -4.21
CA ARG A 112 17.82 7.92 -3.79
C ARG A 112 16.92 6.77 -4.29
N ARG A 113 15.84 7.08 -4.99
CA ARG A 113 14.85 6.09 -5.49
C ARG A 113 14.23 5.24 -4.37
N ASN A 114 14.17 5.78 -3.15
CA ASN A 114 13.45 5.18 -2.02
C ASN A 114 13.13 6.24 -0.96
N PRO A 115 12.01 6.07 -0.21
CA PRO A 115 11.58 7.05 0.79
C PRO A 115 12.48 7.13 2.03
N TRP A 116 13.27 6.09 2.33
CA TRP A 116 14.20 6.08 3.47
C TRP A 116 15.50 6.87 3.23
N GLY A 117 15.75 7.35 2.01
CA GLY A 117 16.95 8.09 1.67
C GLY A 117 18.25 7.26 1.67
N TYR A 118 18.15 5.93 1.78
CA TYR A 118 19.32 5.05 1.75
C TYR A 118 19.90 4.90 0.35
N SER A 119 21.21 4.60 0.29
CA SER A 119 21.89 4.33 -0.98
C SER A 119 21.36 3.05 -1.64
N SER A 120 21.43 2.96 -2.97
CA SER A 120 21.08 1.76 -3.74
C SER A 120 21.88 0.51 -3.32
N ALA A 121 23.11 0.70 -2.82
CA ALA A 121 23.93 -0.39 -2.31
C ALA A 121 23.27 -1.13 -1.14
N LYS A 122 22.56 -0.40 -0.26
CA LYS A 122 21.89 -0.95 0.90
C LYS A 122 20.68 -1.82 0.53
N ARG A 123 20.07 -1.61 -0.65
CA ARG A 123 18.86 -2.34 -1.08
C ARG A 123 19.07 -3.86 -1.13
N GLY A 124 20.26 -4.32 -1.44
CA GLY A 124 20.59 -5.75 -1.54
C GLY A 124 21.26 -6.35 -0.29
N GLU A 125 21.40 -5.62 0.80
CA GLU A 125 22.13 -6.12 1.99
C GLU A 125 21.46 -7.32 2.65
N TRP A 126 20.12 -7.39 2.63
CA TRP A 126 19.36 -8.50 3.18
C TRP A 126 19.73 -9.84 2.53
N MET A 127 20.05 -9.86 1.21
CA MET A 127 20.45 -11.07 0.49
C MET A 127 21.75 -11.69 1.01
N ARG A 128 22.61 -10.89 1.64
CA ARG A 128 23.89 -11.37 2.18
C ARG A 128 23.77 -11.99 3.56
N LYS A 129 22.62 -11.77 4.23
CA LYS A 129 22.37 -12.21 5.61
C LYS A 129 21.59 -13.50 5.69
N ILE A 130 21.07 -13.97 4.55
CA ILE A 130 20.28 -15.22 4.49
C ILE A 130 21.13 -16.38 3.96
N ASP A 131 20.72 -17.56 4.35
CA ASP A 131 21.36 -18.86 4.05
C ASP A 131 20.93 -19.47 2.71
N VAL A 132 20.05 -18.80 1.97
CA VAL A 132 19.58 -19.22 0.65
C VAL A 132 20.10 -18.30 -0.45
N LYS A 133 20.37 -18.88 -1.63
CA LYS A 133 20.85 -18.09 -2.77
C LYS A 133 19.72 -17.34 -3.44
N VAL A 134 19.83 -16.02 -3.55
CA VAL A 134 18.92 -15.17 -4.32
C VAL A 134 19.64 -14.71 -5.59
N LYS A 135 19.10 -15.07 -6.75
CA LYS A 135 19.63 -14.64 -8.05
C LYS A 135 19.26 -13.17 -8.30
N THR A 136 20.19 -12.43 -8.90
CA THR A 136 19.89 -11.13 -9.51
C THR A 136 19.65 -11.32 -11.01
N VAL A 137 19.02 -10.34 -11.64
CA VAL A 137 18.80 -10.32 -13.10
C VAL A 137 20.09 -10.40 -13.95
N LYS A 138 21.26 -10.37 -13.31
CA LYS A 138 22.59 -10.51 -13.95
C LYS A 138 23.16 -11.91 -13.85
N ASP A 139 22.56 -12.77 -13.04
CA ASP A 139 23.11 -14.09 -12.70
C ASP A 139 22.57 -15.22 -13.63
N GLY A 140 21.88 -14.88 -14.70
CA GLY A 140 21.36 -15.81 -15.69
C GLY A 140 19.85 -15.67 -15.93
N GLU A 141 19.28 -16.66 -16.62
CA GLU A 141 17.86 -16.70 -16.99
C GLU A 141 16.96 -16.89 -15.77
N PHE A 142 15.82 -16.24 -15.79
CA PHE A 142 14.77 -16.32 -14.78
C PHE A 142 13.38 -16.31 -15.45
N GLU A 143 12.40 -16.89 -14.76
CA GLU A 143 11.01 -16.87 -15.22
C GLU A 143 10.27 -15.66 -14.63
N TRP A 144 10.47 -15.42 -13.33
CA TRP A 144 9.79 -14.35 -12.59
C TRP A 144 10.76 -13.29 -12.11
N LEU A 145 10.42 -12.03 -12.32
CA LEU A 145 11.05 -10.94 -11.59
C LEU A 145 10.33 -10.78 -10.24
N TRP A 146 11.03 -10.99 -9.13
CA TRP A 146 10.55 -10.53 -7.84
C TRP A 146 10.93 -9.06 -7.66
N TYR A 147 9.93 -8.18 -7.78
CA TYR A 147 10.08 -6.77 -7.41
C TYR A 147 9.93 -6.65 -5.89
N VAL A 148 11.05 -6.51 -5.18
CA VAL A 148 11.11 -6.56 -3.71
C VAL A 148 10.38 -5.39 -3.08
N GLY A 149 10.56 -4.18 -3.62
CA GLY A 149 9.96 -2.95 -3.10
C GLY A 149 10.79 -2.30 -1.99
N CYS A 150 10.49 -1.02 -1.72
CA CYS A 150 11.31 -0.21 -0.82
C CYS A 150 11.21 -0.68 0.65
N ALA A 151 9.99 -0.88 1.19
CA ALA A 151 9.81 -1.29 2.58
C ALA A 151 10.47 -2.64 2.87
N ASN A 152 10.28 -3.62 2.01
CA ASN A 152 10.89 -4.94 2.08
C ASN A 152 12.42 -4.91 2.02
N SER A 153 12.99 -3.89 1.37
CA SER A 153 14.44 -3.76 1.22
C SER A 153 15.11 -3.01 2.38
N PHE A 154 14.40 -2.10 3.05
CA PHE A 154 15.05 -1.13 3.93
C PHE A 154 14.51 -1.09 5.37
N ASP A 155 13.24 -1.44 5.61
CA ASP A 155 12.67 -1.37 6.94
C ASP A 155 12.96 -2.64 7.75
N SER A 156 13.58 -2.48 8.92
CA SER A 156 14.00 -3.60 9.78
C SER A 156 12.85 -4.48 10.25
N ARG A 157 11.62 -3.94 10.34
CA ARG A 157 10.40 -4.67 10.73
C ARG A 157 9.88 -5.59 9.62
N VAL A 158 10.30 -5.34 8.38
CA VAL A 158 9.82 -6.03 7.18
C VAL A 158 10.90 -6.91 6.54
N ILE A 159 12.18 -6.62 6.74
CA ILE A 159 13.29 -7.41 6.19
C ILE A 159 13.15 -8.89 6.56
N GLY A 160 12.74 -9.23 7.78
CA GLY A 160 12.48 -10.61 8.19
C GLY A 160 11.39 -11.31 7.37
N VAL A 161 10.36 -10.57 6.90
CA VAL A 161 9.35 -11.10 5.96
C VAL A 161 9.99 -11.36 4.60
N THR A 162 10.82 -10.44 4.11
CA THR A 162 11.55 -10.58 2.84
C THR A 162 12.45 -11.83 2.83
N GLU A 163 13.15 -12.07 3.93
CA GLU A 163 13.98 -13.26 4.11
C GLU A 163 13.15 -14.56 4.07
N LYS A 164 11.98 -14.56 4.73
CA LYS A 164 11.06 -15.70 4.70
C LYS A 164 10.47 -15.96 3.31
N ILE A 165 10.13 -14.90 2.56
CA ILE A 165 9.73 -15.04 1.15
C ILE A 165 10.84 -15.74 0.36
N ALA A 166 12.09 -15.29 0.47
CA ALA A 166 13.19 -15.91 -0.25
C ALA A 166 13.36 -17.40 0.09
N ARG A 167 13.23 -17.78 1.37
CA ARG A 167 13.31 -19.18 1.80
C ARG A 167 12.18 -20.03 1.26
N ILE A 168 10.93 -19.54 1.30
CA ILE A 168 9.78 -20.23 0.71
C ILE A 168 9.97 -20.45 -0.78
N LEU A 169 10.40 -19.41 -1.52
CA LEU A 169 10.62 -19.50 -2.97
C LEU A 169 11.71 -20.49 -3.34
N ASN A 170 12.82 -20.52 -2.56
CA ASN A 170 13.90 -21.50 -2.78
C ASN A 170 13.45 -22.91 -2.41
N TYR A 171 12.69 -23.08 -1.34
CA TYR A 171 12.14 -24.39 -0.95
C TYR A 171 11.19 -24.96 -2.03
N ALA A 172 10.38 -24.09 -2.65
CA ALA A 172 9.47 -24.44 -3.72
C ALA A 172 10.14 -24.57 -5.10
N ASP A 173 11.46 -24.38 -5.20
CA ASP A 173 12.26 -24.38 -6.44
C ASP A 173 11.67 -23.44 -7.52
N LEU A 174 11.22 -22.26 -7.13
CA LEU A 174 10.71 -21.26 -8.08
C LEU A 174 11.88 -20.55 -8.79
N ASN A 175 11.85 -20.50 -10.13
CA ASN A 175 12.86 -19.78 -10.92
C ASN A 175 12.59 -18.27 -10.94
N TYR A 176 13.24 -17.53 -10.06
CA TYR A 176 13.08 -16.08 -9.94
C TYR A 176 14.42 -15.34 -9.87
N ALA A 177 14.38 -14.04 -10.14
CA ALA A 177 15.47 -13.12 -9.90
C ALA A 177 14.97 -11.79 -9.33
N VAL A 178 15.88 -11.03 -8.70
CA VAL A 178 15.63 -9.67 -8.20
C VAL A 178 16.49 -8.65 -8.93
N LEU A 179 16.03 -7.39 -9.00
CA LEU A 179 16.83 -6.29 -9.55
C LEU A 179 18.00 -5.89 -8.63
N GLY A 180 17.89 -6.20 -7.33
CA GLY A 180 18.91 -5.86 -6.35
C GLY A 180 19.16 -4.35 -6.30
N ARG A 181 20.41 -3.91 -6.49
CA ARG A 181 20.79 -2.49 -6.46
C ARG A 181 20.19 -1.65 -7.58
N GLU A 182 19.72 -2.27 -8.66
CA GLU A 182 19.11 -1.56 -9.80
C GLU A 182 17.61 -1.28 -9.58
N GLU A 183 16.99 -1.86 -8.56
CA GLU A 183 15.59 -1.61 -8.26
C GLU A 183 15.39 -0.17 -7.74
N GLY A 184 14.38 0.51 -8.29
CA GLY A 184 13.94 1.84 -7.84
C GLY A 184 12.72 1.80 -6.92
N CYS A 185 12.05 2.94 -6.78
CA CYS A 185 10.71 3.02 -6.21
C CYS A 185 9.67 2.78 -7.30
N CYS A 186 8.56 2.11 -6.97
CA CYS A 186 7.45 1.95 -7.92
C CYS A 186 6.67 3.26 -8.16
N GLY A 187 6.79 4.26 -7.26
CA GLY A 187 6.11 5.54 -7.39
C GLY A 187 4.67 5.58 -6.87
N ASN A 188 4.14 4.51 -6.25
CA ASN A 188 2.74 4.49 -5.79
C ASN A 188 2.36 5.72 -4.95
N ASP A 189 3.12 6.01 -3.90
CA ASP A 189 2.81 7.11 -3.00
C ASP A 189 3.10 8.47 -3.66
N VAL A 190 4.10 8.56 -4.55
CA VAL A 190 4.39 9.75 -5.34
C VAL A 190 3.17 10.17 -6.16
N LYS A 191 2.55 9.22 -6.86
CA LYS A 191 1.30 9.45 -7.59
C LYS A 191 0.14 9.84 -6.68
N ARG A 192 -0.01 9.20 -5.51
CA ARG A 192 -1.09 9.50 -4.54
C ARG A 192 -0.88 10.86 -3.84
N ILE A 193 0.34 11.34 -3.77
CA ILE A 193 0.70 12.70 -3.32
C ILE A 193 0.38 13.75 -4.40
N GLY A 194 0.33 13.37 -5.67
CA GLY A 194 0.07 14.27 -6.80
C GLY A 194 1.34 14.83 -7.44
N GLU A 195 2.52 14.25 -7.17
CA GLU A 195 3.77 14.63 -7.83
C GLU A 195 3.92 13.82 -9.13
N GLU A 196 3.34 14.36 -10.20
CA GLU A 196 3.21 13.65 -11.47
C GLU A 196 4.56 13.51 -12.19
N GLY A 197 5.38 14.56 -12.22
CA GLY A 197 6.67 14.54 -12.92
C GLY A 197 7.64 13.51 -12.33
N LEU A 198 7.73 13.42 -11.02
CA LEU A 198 8.54 12.38 -10.37
C LEU A 198 7.95 10.98 -10.61
N PHE A 199 6.63 10.85 -10.61
CA PHE A 199 5.99 9.56 -10.89
C PHE A 199 6.32 9.07 -12.32
N GLU A 200 6.22 9.92 -13.32
CA GLU A 200 6.55 9.61 -14.71
C GLU A 200 8.02 9.21 -14.87
N LEU A 201 8.94 9.96 -14.24
CA LEU A 201 10.36 9.62 -14.22
C LEU A 201 10.60 8.22 -13.67
N LEU A 202 9.98 7.88 -12.53
CA LEU A 202 10.13 6.55 -11.90
C LEU A 202 9.53 5.44 -12.78
N MET A 203 8.40 5.70 -13.40
CA MET A 203 7.74 4.77 -14.32
C MET A 203 8.65 4.47 -15.51
N GLU A 204 9.15 5.49 -16.19
CA GLU A 204 10.06 5.32 -17.32
C GLU A 204 11.32 4.54 -16.95
N GLU A 205 11.94 4.86 -15.82
CA GLU A 205 13.14 4.16 -15.36
C GLU A 205 12.87 2.67 -15.10
N ASN A 206 11.73 2.34 -14.47
CA ASN A 206 11.36 0.95 -14.22
C ASN A 206 11.03 0.21 -15.52
N LEU A 207 10.28 0.83 -16.45
CA LEU A 207 9.98 0.24 -17.74
C LEU A 207 11.24 0.00 -18.58
N LYS A 208 12.21 0.93 -18.56
CA LYS A 208 13.53 0.74 -19.20
C LYS A 208 14.27 -0.46 -18.61
N ARG A 209 14.22 -0.65 -17.27
CA ARG A 209 14.83 -1.82 -16.62
C ARG A 209 14.11 -3.13 -16.99
N PHE A 210 12.79 -3.15 -16.97
CA PHE A 210 12.01 -4.34 -17.36
C PHE A 210 12.34 -4.75 -18.82
N LYS A 211 12.37 -3.79 -19.73
CA LYS A 211 12.76 -4.03 -21.13
C LYS A 211 14.19 -4.55 -21.27
N LYS A 212 15.15 -3.92 -20.55
CA LYS A 212 16.57 -4.30 -20.57
C LYS A 212 16.80 -5.76 -20.20
N TYR A 213 16.02 -6.28 -19.24
CA TYR A 213 16.18 -7.65 -18.71
C TYR A 213 15.12 -8.63 -19.25
N GLY A 214 14.35 -8.27 -20.27
CA GLY A 214 13.36 -9.14 -20.90
C GLY A 214 12.26 -9.63 -19.95
N VAL A 215 11.84 -8.77 -19.00
CA VAL A 215 10.88 -9.13 -17.97
C VAL A 215 9.49 -9.32 -18.58
N ASN A 216 8.90 -10.52 -18.41
CA ASN A 216 7.57 -10.87 -18.88
C ASN A 216 6.60 -11.18 -17.72
N LYS A 217 7.13 -11.54 -16.55
CA LYS A 217 6.36 -11.87 -15.36
C LYS A 217 6.97 -11.18 -14.16
N ILE A 218 6.13 -10.48 -13.38
CA ILE A 218 6.53 -9.78 -12.16
C ILE A 218 5.66 -10.27 -11.02
N PHE A 219 6.26 -10.54 -9.86
CA PHE A 219 5.49 -10.57 -8.64
C PHE A 219 6.08 -9.63 -7.58
N THR A 220 5.24 -9.17 -6.67
CA THR A 220 5.64 -8.32 -5.56
C THR A 220 4.82 -8.63 -4.31
N HIS A 221 5.45 -8.51 -3.14
CA HIS A 221 4.75 -8.66 -1.86
C HIS A 221 3.89 -7.43 -1.53
N SER A 222 4.33 -6.24 -1.97
CA SER A 222 3.66 -4.99 -1.63
C SER A 222 2.42 -4.73 -2.49
N PRO A 223 1.21 -4.61 -1.91
CA PRO A 223 0.01 -4.19 -2.65
C PRO A 223 0.14 -2.80 -3.28
N HIS A 224 0.99 -1.92 -2.75
CA HIS A 224 1.30 -0.62 -3.35
C HIS A 224 2.00 -0.80 -4.69
N CYS A 225 3.07 -1.60 -4.75
CA CYS A 225 3.79 -1.88 -5.99
C CYS A 225 2.90 -2.61 -7.01
N TYR A 226 2.14 -3.61 -6.54
CA TYR A 226 1.18 -4.34 -7.37
C TYR A 226 0.16 -3.40 -8.02
N ASN A 227 -0.47 -2.54 -7.21
CA ASN A 227 -1.44 -1.57 -7.73
C ASN A 227 -0.82 -0.67 -8.79
N THR A 228 0.38 -0.17 -8.53
CA THR A 228 1.08 0.72 -9.46
C THR A 228 1.36 0.02 -10.79
N PHE A 229 1.91 -1.17 -10.77
CA PHE A 229 2.24 -1.90 -11.99
C PHE A 229 1.00 -2.30 -12.77
N LYS A 230 -0.04 -2.77 -12.08
CA LYS A 230 -1.27 -3.25 -12.71
C LYS A 230 -2.15 -2.12 -13.24
N ASN A 231 -2.32 -1.05 -12.45
CA ASN A 231 -3.32 -0.02 -12.70
C ASN A 231 -2.71 1.30 -13.19
N ASP A 232 -1.55 1.72 -12.66
CA ASP A 232 -0.97 3.01 -12.99
C ASP A 232 0.04 2.92 -14.15
N TYR A 233 0.89 1.89 -14.21
CA TYR A 233 1.78 1.63 -15.36
C TYR A 233 1.05 0.92 -16.50
N MET A 234 -0.12 0.33 -16.21
CA MET A 234 -0.91 -0.43 -17.18
C MET A 234 -0.10 -1.53 -17.89
N LEU A 235 0.73 -2.27 -17.16
CA LEU A 235 1.64 -3.28 -17.72
C LEU A 235 0.93 -4.39 -18.51
N LYS A 236 -0.36 -4.64 -18.23
CA LYS A 236 -1.19 -5.55 -19.03
C LYS A 236 -1.19 -5.24 -20.53
N TYR A 237 -0.98 -3.95 -20.92
CA TYR A 237 -0.86 -3.56 -22.32
C TYR A 237 0.56 -3.77 -22.88
N SER A 238 1.52 -4.07 -22.02
CA SER A 238 2.92 -4.36 -22.38
C SER A 238 3.21 -5.86 -22.39
N ASN A 239 2.19 -6.72 -22.27
CA ASN A 239 2.31 -8.18 -22.14
C ASN A 239 3.17 -8.63 -20.93
N ILE A 240 3.23 -7.83 -19.87
CA ILE A 240 3.87 -8.21 -18.62
C ILE A 240 2.78 -8.68 -17.65
N ASP A 241 2.86 -9.94 -17.21
CA ASP A 241 1.99 -10.48 -16.18
C ASP A 241 2.44 -9.98 -14.80
N VAL A 242 1.49 -9.48 -14.00
CA VAL A 242 1.78 -8.92 -12.66
C VAL A 242 0.94 -9.64 -11.61
N LYS A 243 1.60 -10.33 -10.69
CA LYS A 243 0.98 -11.02 -9.55
C LYS A 243 1.37 -10.42 -8.20
N LEU A 244 0.48 -10.53 -7.23
CA LEU A 244 0.85 -10.41 -5.82
C LEU A 244 1.60 -11.67 -5.39
N PHE A 245 2.51 -11.54 -4.44
CA PHE A 245 3.15 -12.70 -3.83
C PHE A 245 2.13 -13.66 -3.19
N LEU A 246 1.02 -13.15 -2.65
CA LEU A 246 -0.08 -14.00 -2.14
C LEU A 246 -0.66 -14.94 -3.20
N GLU A 247 -0.78 -14.48 -4.45
CA GLU A 247 -1.26 -15.34 -5.55
C GLU A 247 -0.24 -16.42 -5.86
N VAL A 248 1.05 -16.06 -5.90
CA VAL A 248 2.14 -17.05 -6.07
C VAL A 248 2.17 -18.04 -4.91
N LEU A 249 2.03 -17.56 -3.68
CA LEU A 249 2.03 -18.38 -2.48
C LEU A 249 0.86 -19.37 -2.46
N TYR A 250 -0.31 -18.93 -2.86
CA TYR A 250 -1.50 -19.77 -2.98
C TYR A 250 -1.31 -20.85 -4.06
N ASP A 251 -0.78 -20.46 -5.23
CA ASP A 251 -0.47 -21.41 -6.32
C ASP A 251 0.55 -22.49 -5.85
N LEU A 252 1.54 -22.12 -5.02
CA LEU A 252 2.51 -23.05 -4.45
C LEU A 252 1.89 -24.02 -3.43
N ILE A 253 0.93 -23.55 -2.63
CA ILE A 253 0.18 -24.39 -1.67
C ILE A 253 -0.71 -25.36 -2.44
N GLU A 254 -1.55 -24.88 -3.36
CA GLU A 254 -2.50 -25.69 -4.13
C GLU A 254 -1.82 -26.74 -5.01
N SER A 255 -0.65 -26.42 -5.57
CA SER A 255 0.14 -27.37 -6.35
C SER A 255 0.93 -28.38 -5.52
N GLY A 256 0.90 -28.30 -4.19
CA GLY A 256 1.65 -29.17 -3.27
C GLY A 256 3.16 -28.93 -3.28
N LYS A 257 3.64 -27.82 -3.87
CA LYS A 257 5.06 -27.46 -3.83
C LYS A 257 5.52 -27.01 -2.45
N ILE A 258 4.58 -26.50 -1.65
CA ILE A 258 4.77 -26.25 -0.23
C ILE A 258 3.61 -26.89 0.55
N GLU A 259 3.94 -27.55 1.66
CA GLU A 259 2.97 -28.21 2.53
C GLU A 259 2.92 -27.51 3.88
N LEU A 260 1.71 -27.21 4.35
CA LEU A 260 1.45 -26.62 5.66
C LEU A 260 1.33 -27.74 6.69
N LYS A 261 2.43 -28.04 7.42
CA LYS A 261 2.54 -29.24 8.29
C LYS A 261 2.42 -28.91 9.77
N HIS A 262 2.90 -27.73 10.17
CA HIS A 262 2.96 -27.36 11.58
C HIS A 262 1.75 -26.55 11.98
N GLU A 263 1.14 -26.94 13.09
CA GLU A 263 -0.04 -26.28 13.64
C GLU A 263 0.31 -24.92 14.24
N LEU A 264 -0.60 -23.96 14.05
CA LEU A 264 -0.58 -22.67 14.71
C LEU A 264 -1.86 -22.49 15.55
N ASN A 265 -1.86 -22.95 16.78
CA ASN A 265 -3.01 -22.93 17.67
C ASN A 265 -3.26 -21.53 18.28
N GLU A 266 -3.57 -20.57 17.42
CA GLU A 266 -3.75 -19.16 17.77
C GLU A 266 -5.03 -18.56 17.18
N VAL A 267 -5.59 -17.55 17.89
CA VAL A 267 -6.67 -16.72 17.38
C VAL A 267 -6.08 -15.59 16.56
N VAL A 268 -6.36 -15.58 15.26
CA VAL A 268 -5.84 -14.63 14.29
C VAL A 268 -6.97 -13.79 13.73
N THR A 269 -6.76 -12.48 13.57
CA THR A 269 -7.65 -11.62 12.77
C THR A 269 -6.86 -11.01 11.61
N PHE A 270 -7.56 -10.66 10.52
CA PHE A 270 -6.90 -10.15 9.31
C PHE A 270 -7.21 -8.67 9.07
N HIS A 271 -6.17 -7.89 8.74
CA HIS A 271 -6.30 -6.52 8.31
C HIS A 271 -6.38 -6.41 6.78
N ASP A 272 -7.53 -6.04 6.26
CA ASP A 272 -7.70 -5.76 4.84
C ASP A 272 -7.03 -4.44 4.46
N SER A 273 -5.86 -4.52 3.84
CA SER A 273 -5.14 -3.37 3.30
C SER A 273 -5.96 -2.67 2.21
N CYS A 274 -5.97 -1.35 2.19
CA CYS A 274 -6.73 -0.58 1.19
C CYS A 274 -6.28 -0.90 -0.25
N PHE A 275 -4.98 -1.02 -0.50
CA PHE A 275 -4.46 -1.35 -1.83
C PHE A 275 -4.68 -2.80 -2.23
N LEU A 276 -4.84 -3.71 -1.30
CA LEU A 276 -5.25 -5.08 -1.59
C LEU A 276 -6.74 -5.15 -1.90
N GLY A 277 -7.58 -4.66 -0.98
CA GLY A 277 -9.03 -4.74 -1.06
C GLY A 277 -9.65 -3.67 -1.98
N ARG A 278 -9.81 -2.43 -1.48
CA ARG A 278 -10.56 -1.39 -2.19
C ARG A 278 -9.99 -0.98 -3.55
N TYR A 279 -8.69 -1.05 -3.75
CA TYR A 279 -8.06 -0.75 -5.03
C TYR A 279 -8.06 -1.93 -6.01
N ASN A 280 -7.97 -3.18 -5.51
CA ASN A 280 -7.76 -4.36 -6.37
C ASN A 280 -8.78 -5.48 -6.17
N GLY A 281 -9.75 -5.34 -5.26
CA GLY A 281 -10.84 -6.30 -5.06
C GLY A 281 -10.44 -7.61 -4.37
N ILE A 282 -9.21 -7.70 -3.84
CA ILE A 282 -8.69 -8.95 -3.26
C ILE A 282 -8.97 -8.97 -1.76
N TYR A 283 -9.96 -9.77 -1.35
CA TYR A 283 -10.40 -9.91 0.03
C TYR A 283 -10.31 -11.35 0.55
N GLU A 284 -10.65 -12.34 -0.25
CA GLU A 284 -10.75 -13.73 0.21
C GLU A 284 -9.43 -14.49 0.14
N LEU A 285 -8.59 -14.23 -0.84
CA LEU A 285 -7.31 -14.93 -1.02
C LEU A 285 -6.44 -14.99 0.26
N PRO A 286 -6.22 -13.89 1.02
CA PRO A 286 -5.48 -13.98 2.29
C PRO A 286 -6.19 -14.84 3.32
N ARG A 287 -7.52 -14.86 3.32
CA ARG A 287 -8.34 -15.67 4.23
C ARG A 287 -8.28 -17.16 3.90
N GLU A 288 -8.28 -17.50 2.62
CA GLU A 288 -8.09 -18.87 2.13
C GLU A 288 -6.74 -19.41 2.58
N ILE A 289 -5.66 -18.64 2.38
CA ILE A 289 -4.32 -19.00 2.86
C ILE A 289 -4.30 -19.16 4.39
N LEU A 290 -4.89 -18.24 5.14
CA LEU A 290 -4.91 -18.33 6.61
C LEU A 290 -5.70 -19.55 7.11
N ARG A 291 -6.85 -19.87 6.47
CA ARG A 291 -7.67 -21.02 6.85
C ARG A 291 -7.01 -22.36 6.51
N SER A 292 -6.10 -22.40 5.55
CA SER A 292 -5.36 -23.61 5.21
C SER A 292 -4.26 -23.95 6.23
N ILE A 293 -3.89 -23.04 7.13
CA ILE A 293 -2.91 -23.28 8.20
C ILE A 293 -3.57 -24.14 9.30
N PRO A 294 -3.04 -25.33 9.62
CA PRO A 294 -3.60 -26.19 10.65
C PRO A 294 -3.63 -25.50 12.03
N GLY A 295 -4.73 -25.67 12.77
CA GLY A 295 -4.91 -25.14 14.13
C GLY A 295 -5.24 -23.64 14.20
N LEU A 296 -5.07 -22.86 13.12
CA LEU A 296 -5.34 -21.42 13.11
C LEU A 296 -6.84 -21.15 13.18
N LYS A 297 -7.24 -20.31 14.14
CA LYS A 297 -8.62 -19.83 14.25
C LYS A 297 -8.75 -18.41 13.74
N LEU A 298 -9.26 -18.24 12.51
CA LEU A 298 -9.52 -16.92 11.94
C LEU A 298 -10.81 -16.32 12.50
N VAL A 299 -10.75 -15.11 13.06
CA VAL A 299 -11.88 -14.31 13.52
C VAL A 299 -11.91 -12.97 12.79
N GLU A 300 -13.11 -12.48 12.47
CA GLU A 300 -13.23 -11.21 11.74
C GLU A 300 -13.42 -10.03 12.70
N MET A 301 -12.79 -8.91 12.39
CA MET A 301 -13.11 -7.63 13.03
C MET A 301 -14.44 -7.09 12.48
N PRO A 302 -15.19 -6.26 13.27
CA PRO A 302 -16.42 -5.63 12.78
C PRO A 302 -16.23 -4.89 11.46
N SER A 303 -15.17 -4.07 11.36
CA SER A 303 -14.82 -3.39 10.11
C SER A 303 -13.85 -4.22 9.29
N ASN A 304 -14.37 -5.15 8.49
CA ASN A 304 -13.57 -6.01 7.62
C ASN A 304 -13.87 -5.77 6.14
N ARG A 305 -13.07 -6.35 5.25
CA ARG A 305 -13.21 -6.24 3.80
C ARG A 305 -13.31 -4.77 3.35
N ARG A 306 -14.39 -4.43 2.64
CA ARG A 306 -14.66 -3.07 2.12
C ARG A 306 -14.71 -2.02 3.23
N MET A 307 -15.21 -2.38 4.43
CA MET A 307 -15.32 -1.50 5.60
C MET A 307 -14.01 -1.29 6.37
N SER A 308 -12.95 -2.02 6.04
CA SER A 308 -11.71 -2.01 6.82
C SER A 308 -11.15 -0.61 7.05
N ILE A 309 -10.82 -0.30 8.30
CA ILE A 309 -10.13 0.95 8.67
C ILE A 309 -8.70 0.90 8.14
N CYS A 310 -8.25 1.96 7.47
CA CYS A 310 -6.91 2.05 6.89
C CYS A 310 -5.83 2.11 7.99
N CYS A 311 -4.66 1.50 7.73
CA CYS A 311 -3.49 1.60 8.62
C CYS A 311 -2.83 2.99 8.64
N GLY A 312 -3.15 3.86 7.68
CA GLY A 312 -2.62 5.23 7.61
C GLY A 312 -1.29 5.42 6.90
N GLY A 313 -0.59 4.35 6.48
CA GLY A 313 0.79 4.45 5.96
C GLY A 313 0.94 4.96 4.52
N GLY A 314 -0.15 5.14 3.78
CA GLY A 314 -0.11 5.66 2.40
C GLY A 314 0.15 7.16 2.31
N CYS A 315 0.38 7.65 1.07
CA CYS A 315 0.63 9.07 0.76
C CYS A 315 1.83 9.69 1.49
N GLY A 316 2.89 8.91 1.67
CA GLY A 316 4.09 9.38 2.37
C GLY A 316 4.00 9.35 3.89
N ASN A 317 2.85 9.03 4.48
CA ASN A 317 2.67 9.01 5.94
C ASN A 317 3.47 7.90 6.65
N ILE A 318 4.04 6.96 5.91
CA ILE A 318 4.94 5.93 6.45
C ILE A 318 6.13 6.53 7.23
N VAL A 319 6.51 7.76 6.92
CA VAL A 319 7.58 8.48 7.63
C VAL A 319 7.06 9.48 8.66
N ALA A 320 5.74 9.66 8.79
CA ALA A 320 5.13 10.61 9.72
C ALA A 320 5.01 10.08 11.17
N GLY A 321 5.27 8.79 11.38
CA GLY A 321 5.12 8.15 12.69
C GLY A 321 3.69 7.68 12.98
N GLU A 322 3.23 7.86 14.23
CA GLU A 322 1.93 7.39 14.70
C GLU A 322 0.76 8.06 13.96
N VAL A 323 -0.19 7.25 13.48
CA VAL A 323 -1.42 7.73 12.82
C VAL A 323 -2.63 7.17 13.57
N GLN A 324 -3.56 8.05 13.96
CA GLN A 324 -4.76 7.69 14.74
C GLN A 324 -5.57 6.54 14.14
N SER A 325 -5.64 6.44 12.80
CA SER A 325 -6.37 5.34 12.14
C SER A 325 -5.76 3.97 12.44
N ALA A 326 -4.43 3.87 12.60
CA ALA A 326 -3.74 2.64 13.00
C ALA A 326 -4.14 2.22 14.42
N ILE A 327 -4.23 3.17 15.35
CA ILE A 327 -4.67 2.93 16.73
C ILE A 327 -6.10 2.39 16.77
N LEU A 328 -7.02 3.01 16.01
CA LEU A 328 -8.40 2.53 15.90
C LEU A 328 -8.44 1.08 15.42
N ARG A 329 -7.62 0.74 14.41
CA ARG A 329 -7.56 -0.61 13.86
C ARG A 329 -7.01 -1.63 14.84
N VAL A 330 -5.97 -1.30 15.59
CA VAL A 330 -5.40 -2.15 16.64
C VAL A 330 -6.41 -2.40 17.77
N ARG A 331 -7.12 -1.37 18.22
CA ARG A 331 -8.18 -1.53 19.24
C ARG A 331 -9.30 -2.47 18.76
N GLU A 332 -9.70 -2.38 17.50
CA GLU A 332 -10.70 -3.26 16.92
C GLU A 332 -10.22 -4.73 16.89
N ALA A 333 -8.93 -4.97 16.57
CA ALA A 333 -8.33 -6.29 16.59
C ALA A 333 -8.25 -6.86 18.05
N MET A 334 -7.94 -6.02 19.02
CA MET A 334 -7.92 -6.42 20.44
C MET A 334 -9.33 -6.78 20.95
N ASN A 335 -10.35 -6.06 20.51
CA ASN A 335 -11.75 -6.29 20.94
C ASN A 335 -12.31 -7.64 20.48
N VAL A 336 -11.76 -8.27 19.44
CA VAL A 336 -12.13 -9.62 19.01
C VAL A 336 -11.28 -10.71 19.66
N ASN A 337 -10.51 -10.38 20.70
CA ASN A 337 -9.63 -11.27 21.44
C ASN A 337 -8.58 -12.00 20.56
N ALA A 338 -8.20 -11.42 19.43
CA ALA A 338 -7.13 -11.95 18.60
C ALA A 338 -5.77 -11.83 19.33
N LYS A 339 -4.91 -12.83 19.14
CA LYS A 339 -3.51 -12.79 19.57
C LYS A 339 -2.58 -12.29 18.49
N ILE A 340 -3.01 -12.47 17.22
CA ILE A 340 -2.27 -12.05 16.04
C ILE A 340 -3.18 -11.20 15.17
N LEU A 341 -2.67 -10.03 14.75
CA LEU A 341 -3.22 -9.24 13.67
C LEU A 341 -2.42 -9.55 12.40
N ALA A 342 -2.97 -10.40 11.55
CA ALA A 342 -2.36 -10.76 10.30
C ALA A 342 -2.49 -9.62 9.27
N VAL A 343 -1.42 -9.37 8.51
CA VAL A 343 -1.34 -8.38 7.44
C VAL A 343 -0.73 -9.02 6.19
N SER A 344 -0.91 -8.40 5.03
CA SER A 344 -0.24 -8.76 3.77
C SER A 344 0.20 -7.51 3.01
N CYS A 345 0.73 -6.56 3.75
CA CYS A 345 1.25 -5.31 3.22
C CYS A 345 2.36 -4.80 4.13
N PRO A 346 3.56 -4.53 3.60
CA PRO A 346 4.69 -4.07 4.39
C PRO A 346 4.41 -2.75 5.11
N PHE A 347 3.68 -1.82 4.49
CA PHE A 347 3.30 -0.57 5.14
C PHE A 347 2.32 -0.80 6.29
N CYS A 348 1.34 -1.69 6.12
CA CYS A 348 0.42 -2.03 7.20
C CYS A 348 1.15 -2.67 8.38
N LYS A 349 2.13 -3.56 8.14
CA LYS A 349 2.96 -4.15 9.19
C LYS A 349 3.66 -3.07 10.00
N ILE A 350 4.34 -2.15 9.34
CA ILE A 350 5.07 -1.04 9.96
C ILE A 350 4.14 -0.19 10.85
N MET A 351 3.03 0.29 10.29
CA MET A 351 2.10 1.19 10.96
C MET A 351 1.37 0.54 12.13
N LEU A 352 0.94 -0.70 11.97
CA LEU A 352 0.18 -1.41 13.00
C LEU A 352 1.09 -1.91 14.14
N GLU A 353 2.34 -2.30 13.88
CA GLU A 353 3.32 -2.58 14.93
C GLU A 353 3.59 -1.34 15.80
N GLU A 354 3.73 -0.17 15.20
CA GLU A 354 3.91 1.08 15.92
C GLU A 354 2.68 1.41 16.78
N ALA A 355 1.48 1.26 16.19
CA ALA A 355 0.25 1.49 16.93
C ALA A 355 0.02 0.50 18.09
N VAL A 356 0.44 -0.77 17.97
CA VAL A 356 0.40 -1.74 19.08
C VAL A 356 1.28 -1.28 20.23
N LYS A 357 2.49 -0.79 19.93
CA LYS A 357 3.41 -0.26 20.94
C LYS A 357 2.83 0.96 21.64
N SER A 358 2.25 1.91 20.89
CA SER A 358 1.70 3.14 21.46
C SER A 358 0.52 2.92 22.39
N VAL A 359 -0.27 1.84 22.20
CA VAL A 359 -1.37 1.48 23.10
C VAL A 359 -0.99 0.45 24.17
N ASN A 360 0.28 0.06 24.26
CA ASN A 360 0.76 -1.04 25.13
C ASN A 360 -0.05 -2.34 24.92
N GLY A 361 -0.41 -2.62 23.66
CA GLY A 361 -1.29 -3.74 23.30
C GLY A 361 -0.58 -5.09 23.39
N ASN A 362 -1.26 -6.12 23.90
CA ASN A 362 -0.79 -7.51 23.83
C ASN A 362 -1.27 -8.20 22.56
N LEU A 363 -0.83 -7.68 21.42
CA LEU A 363 -1.19 -8.16 20.08
C LEU A 363 0.08 -8.23 19.22
N ARG A 364 0.30 -9.35 18.54
CA ARG A 364 1.41 -9.49 17.59
C ARG A 364 0.93 -9.11 16.19
N VAL A 365 1.66 -8.26 15.49
CA VAL A 365 1.38 -7.98 14.06
C VAL A 365 2.29 -8.86 13.22
N MET A 366 1.71 -9.79 12.48
CA MET A 366 2.46 -10.74 11.65
C MET A 366 2.00 -10.67 10.20
N ASP A 367 2.93 -10.76 9.27
CA ASP A 367 2.57 -10.93 7.86
C ASP A 367 2.06 -12.35 7.60
N VAL A 368 1.13 -12.51 6.66
CA VAL A 368 0.61 -13.83 6.24
C VAL A 368 1.78 -14.76 5.85
N VAL A 369 2.83 -14.21 5.24
CA VAL A 369 4.06 -14.94 4.92
C VAL A 369 4.72 -15.54 6.16
N GLU A 370 4.74 -14.83 7.28
CA GLU A 370 5.36 -15.32 8.52
C GLU A 370 4.57 -16.49 9.11
N LEU A 371 3.23 -16.45 9.01
CA LEU A 371 2.36 -17.52 9.48
C LEU A 371 2.48 -18.77 8.60
N VAL A 372 2.53 -18.59 7.28
CA VAL A 372 2.79 -19.69 6.34
C VAL A 372 4.19 -20.26 6.55
N TYR A 373 5.21 -19.41 6.72
CA TYR A 373 6.57 -19.84 6.98
C TYR A 373 6.66 -20.72 8.24
N HIS A 374 5.99 -20.31 9.32
CA HIS A 374 5.89 -21.15 10.53
C HIS A 374 5.24 -22.50 10.22
N SER A 375 4.13 -22.53 9.48
CA SER A 375 3.43 -23.78 9.17
C SER A 375 4.23 -24.70 8.25
N VAL A 376 5.11 -24.17 7.40
CA VAL A 376 5.99 -24.96 6.52
C VAL A 376 7.20 -25.50 7.29
N PHE A 377 7.86 -24.68 8.12
CA PHE A 377 9.19 -24.99 8.69
C PHE A 377 9.19 -25.26 10.20
N GLY A 378 8.12 -25.00 10.93
CA GLY A 378 8.00 -25.23 12.37
C GLY A 378 8.76 -24.22 13.25
N VAL A 379 9.13 -23.03 12.72
CA VAL A 379 9.96 -22.02 13.39
C VAL A 379 9.39 -20.61 13.28
#